data_bdbb95372cd4e2c6d973d79524677c08
#
_entry.id   bdbb95372cd4e2c6d973d79524677c08
#
_cell.length_a   1.000
_cell.length_b   1.000
_cell.length_c   1.000
_cell.angle_alpha   90.00
_cell.angle_beta   90.00
_cell.angle_gamma   90.00
#
_symmetry.space_group_name_H-M   'P 1'
#
loop_
_entity.id
_entity.type
_entity.pdbx_description
1 polymer ?
#
loop_
_entity_poly.entity_id
_entity_poly.type
_entity_poly.pdbx_seq_one_letter_code
_entity_poly.pdbx_strand_id
1 'polypeptide(L)'
;MVKIKTLIGSLLVLLALGSVYAWSLFNLPLSEKYELDISAIAFTFGIMTLFLAIGSSSSGFLKLRIGMQNVVALSAVCCGLGLMIAAFAPNLVLLYLSAGVLLGFGDGLGYMLVLTNCVKFFPKHKGLVSALCIGAYGLGSLAYKSVDSYLLYNYDLTTALLTWGVSCAVVVTFGCILIYDAMQQASVVSSNNSKREYDLHSAIRTLPYWLLSLMFFIDCMVGLYIIGVASNLGTALLDMSLSEAATAVSVVAIANIAGRLVMGMLSDRLPRIRLITFDQCLSLLAILMFVAIPLTPVLFFAAVALVAFSFGGTLTIYPSIISDFFGIRNLAKNYGLLYLGFGLGSLFGYAAAFIFGSYNMTFLMMSALIVVAIIASLLVKLPAELTESHRELVRTHKIRTDEEEAAAAVAAYEKASKAFADP
;
A
#
# COMPACT_ATOMS: atom_id res chain seq x y z
N MET A 1 -11.45 -22.21 8.90
CA MET A 1 -10.52 -21.94 10.03
C MET A 1 -9.18 -21.38 9.54
N VAL A 2 -8.46 -21.99 8.58
CA VAL A 2 -7.16 -21.54 8.06
C VAL A 2 -7.20 -20.11 7.49
N LYS A 3 -8.18 -19.76 6.65
CA LYS A 3 -8.30 -18.41 6.07
C LYS A 3 -8.40 -17.31 7.13
N ILE A 4 -9.18 -17.55 8.19
CA ILE A 4 -9.36 -16.58 9.29
C ILE A 4 -8.07 -16.46 10.11
N LYS A 5 -7.41 -17.58 10.45
CA LYS A 5 -6.12 -17.55 11.13
C LYS A 5 -5.08 -16.78 10.34
N THR A 6 -4.98 -17.04 9.02
CA THR A 6 -4.07 -16.31 8.13
C THR A 6 -4.41 -14.82 8.07
N LEU A 7 -5.68 -14.45 8.00
CA LEU A 7 -6.09 -13.04 8.02
C LEU A 7 -5.65 -12.36 9.34
N ILE A 8 -5.97 -12.96 10.49
CA ILE A 8 -5.58 -12.41 11.80
C ILE A 8 -4.06 -12.28 11.91
N GLY A 9 -3.32 -13.35 11.55
CA GLY A 9 -1.85 -13.31 11.55
C GLY A 9 -1.30 -12.23 10.62
N SER A 10 -1.89 -12.06 9.43
CA SER A 10 -1.50 -11.03 8.48
C SER A 10 -1.74 -9.61 9.03
N LEU A 11 -2.89 -9.39 9.68
CA LEU A 11 -3.21 -8.09 10.30
C LEU A 11 -2.24 -7.76 11.44
N LEU A 12 -1.89 -8.74 12.28
CA LEU A 12 -0.91 -8.56 13.36
C LEU A 12 0.48 -8.21 12.83
N VAL A 13 0.96 -8.98 11.83
CA VAL A 13 2.27 -8.71 11.20
C VAL A 13 2.27 -7.30 10.59
N LEU A 14 1.26 -6.96 9.81
CA LEU A 14 1.20 -5.68 9.11
C LEU A 14 1.04 -4.50 10.08
N LEU A 15 0.30 -4.68 11.18
CA LEU A 15 0.20 -3.67 12.24
C LEU A 15 1.58 -3.42 12.89
N ALA A 16 2.32 -4.47 13.21
CA ALA A 16 3.65 -4.32 13.80
C ALA A 16 4.65 -3.68 12.82
N LEU A 17 4.66 -4.12 11.56
CA LEU A 17 5.52 -3.54 10.52
C LEU A 17 5.18 -2.07 10.24
N GLY A 18 3.90 -1.71 10.22
CA GLY A 18 3.45 -0.33 10.01
C GLY A 18 3.87 0.66 11.10
N SER A 19 4.43 0.18 12.19
CA SER A 19 5.03 1.02 13.24
C SER A 19 6.16 1.92 12.73
N VAL A 20 6.80 1.59 11.60
CA VAL A 20 7.87 2.41 10.99
C VAL A 20 7.44 3.85 10.69
N TYR A 21 6.15 4.10 10.49
CA TYR A 21 5.64 5.46 10.34
C TYR A 21 5.63 6.28 11.65
N ALA A 22 5.92 5.68 12.80
CA ALA A 22 6.16 6.39 14.05
C ALA A 22 7.59 6.97 14.14
N TRP A 23 8.48 6.66 13.17
CA TRP A 23 9.88 7.10 13.17
C TRP A 23 10.07 8.59 13.45
N SER A 24 9.16 9.43 12.97
CA SER A 24 9.25 10.90 13.16
C SER A 24 9.34 11.32 14.63
N LEU A 25 8.86 10.53 15.58
CA LEU A 25 8.97 10.79 17.03
C LEU A 25 10.42 10.75 17.51
N PHE A 26 11.28 10.01 16.84
CA PHE A 26 12.67 9.81 17.21
C PHE A 26 13.62 10.84 16.59
N ASN A 27 13.14 11.65 15.62
CA ASN A 27 13.99 12.61 14.92
C ASN A 27 14.62 13.62 15.88
N LEU A 28 13.84 14.25 16.77
CA LEU A 28 14.35 15.25 17.71
C LEU A 28 15.28 14.62 18.76
N PRO A 29 14.91 13.54 19.49
CA PRO A 29 15.81 12.90 20.46
C PRO A 29 17.13 12.40 19.83
N LEU A 30 17.09 11.92 18.59
CA LEU A 30 18.31 11.48 17.87
C LEU A 30 19.14 12.66 17.39
N SER A 31 18.50 13.77 16.98
CA SER A 31 19.19 15.03 16.63
C SER A 31 19.96 15.60 17.84
N GLU A 32 19.35 15.59 19.00
CA GLU A 32 20.02 15.98 20.25
C GLU A 32 21.16 15.03 20.63
N LYS A 33 20.93 13.72 20.51
CA LYS A 33 21.95 12.67 20.82
C LYS A 33 23.21 12.81 19.97
N TYR A 34 23.06 13.14 18.68
CA TYR A 34 24.18 13.20 17.74
C TYR A 34 24.70 14.61 17.49
N GLU A 35 24.03 15.64 18.04
CA GLU A 35 24.34 17.05 17.80
C GLU A 35 24.31 17.40 16.29
N LEU A 36 23.32 16.83 15.56
CA LEU A 36 23.15 16.99 14.12
C LEU A 36 21.80 17.61 13.79
N ASP A 37 21.71 18.22 12.61
CA ASP A 37 20.45 18.73 12.10
C ASP A 37 19.37 17.65 11.99
N ILE A 38 18.13 18.02 12.35
CA ILE A 38 16.96 17.10 12.25
C ILE A 38 16.81 16.56 10.82
N SER A 39 17.17 17.33 9.79
CA SER A 39 17.11 16.90 8.39
C SER A 39 18.00 15.68 8.11
N ALA A 40 19.20 15.63 8.70
CA ALA A 40 20.11 14.49 8.58
C ALA A 40 19.50 13.23 9.25
N ILE A 41 18.88 13.40 10.42
CA ILE A 41 18.21 12.28 11.10
C ILE A 41 16.96 11.85 10.32
N ALA A 42 16.14 12.77 9.84
CA ALA A 42 14.94 12.48 9.07
C ALA A 42 15.25 11.73 7.75
N PHE A 43 16.44 11.92 7.19
CA PHE A 43 16.91 11.18 6.01
C PHE A 43 16.99 9.67 6.26
N THR A 44 17.12 9.22 7.53
CA THR A 44 17.00 7.79 7.89
C THR A 44 15.69 7.20 7.41
N PHE A 45 14.57 7.94 7.51
CA PHE A 45 13.27 7.49 7.01
C PHE A 45 13.23 7.38 5.48
N GLY A 46 13.91 8.28 4.78
CA GLY A 46 14.06 8.19 3.32
C GLY A 46 14.81 6.92 2.90
N ILE A 47 15.91 6.59 3.58
CA ILE A 47 16.63 5.31 3.37
C ILE A 47 15.73 4.12 3.71
N MET A 48 15.00 4.19 4.82
CA MET A 48 14.09 3.13 5.28
C MET A 48 13.01 2.83 4.23
N THR A 49 12.36 3.85 3.67
CA THR A 49 11.31 3.67 2.63
C THR A 49 11.89 3.13 1.32
N LEU A 50 13.09 3.51 0.94
CA LEU A 50 13.78 2.95 -0.21
C LEU A 50 14.07 1.45 0.00
N PHE A 51 14.66 1.10 1.15
CA PHE A 51 14.96 -0.31 1.44
C PHE A 51 13.71 -1.14 1.70
N LEU A 52 12.62 -0.56 2.20
CA LEU A 52 11.30 -1.18 2.23
C LEU A 52 10.84 -1.57 0.81
N ALA A 53 10.99 -0.67 -0.16
CA ALA A 53 10.64 -0.98 -1.55
C ALA A 53 11.54 -2.09 -2.14
N ILE A 54 12.85 -2.07 -1.85
CA ILE A 54 13.80 -3.12 -2.25
C ILE A 54 13.47 -4.46 -1.59
N GLY A 55 13.18 -4.48 -0.30
CA GLY A 55 12.74 -5.67 0.43
C GLY A 55 11.46 -6.25 -0.14
N SER A 56 10.47 -5.38 -0.41
CA SER A 56 9.21 -5.74 -1.06
C SER A 56 9.43 -6.41 -2.41
N SER A 57 10.27 -5.82 -3.26
CA SER A 57 10.64 -6.39 -4.56
C SER A 57 11.33 -7.75 -4.43
N SER A 58 12.18 -7.92 -3.43
CA SER A 58 12.95 -9.15 -3.18
C SER A 58 12.11 -10.28 -2.57
N SER A 59 11.00 -9.97 -1.91
CA SER A 59 10.21 -10.90 -1.10
C SER A 59 9.72 -12.13 -1.87
N GLY A 60 9.24 -11.92 -3.10
CA GLY A 60 8.74 -12.99 -3.96
C GLY A 60 9.83 -13.96 -4.42
N PHE A 61 11.06 -13.48 -4.61
CA PHE A 61 12.22 -14.32 -4.98
C PHE A 61 12.73 -15.10 -3.76
N LEU A 62 12.84 -14.43 -2.60
CA LEU A 62 13.24 -15.09 -1.37
C LEU A 62 12.27 -16.20 -0.97
N LYS A 63 10.97 -15.96 -1.10
CA LYS A 63 9.95 -16.99 -0.84
C LYS A 63 10.22 -18.29 -1.59
N LEU A 64 10.67 -18.23 -2.85
CA LEU A 64 10.96 -19.43 -3.64
C LEU A 64 12.16 -20.21 -3.14
N ARG A 65 13.12 -19.54 -2.47
CA ARG A 65 14.35 -20.18 -1.97
C ARG A 65 14.19 -20.74 -0.57
N ILE A 66 13.59 -19.99 0.33
CA ILE A 66 13.53 -20.35 1.75
C ILE A 66 12.12 -20.56 2.30
N GLY A 67 11.09 -20.36 1.47
CA GLY A 67 9.70 -20.50 1.88
C GLY A 67 9.13 -19.26 2.56
N MET A 68 7.79 -19.21 2.66
CA MET A 68 7.09 -18.02 3.15
C MET A 68 7.36 -17.72 4.62
N GLN A 69 7.23 -18.75 5.48
CA GLN A 69 7.39 -18.56 6.93
C GLN A 69 8.80 -18.07 7.29
N ASN A 70 9.83 -18.62 6.62
CA ASN A 70 11.21 -18.20 6.88
C ASN A 70 11.47 -16.76 6.41
N VAL A 71 10.82 -16.28 5.33
CA VAL A 71 10.94 -14.88 4.90
C VAL A 71 10.27 -13.95 5.92
N VAL A 72 9.09 -14.31 6.45
CA VAL A 72 8.41 -13.51 7.48
C VAL A 72 9.19 -13.53 8.80
N ALA A 73 9.79 -14.67 9.17
CA ALA A 73 10.68 -14.75 10.33
C ALA A 73 11.94 -13.90 10.12
N LEU A 74 12.53 -13.90 8.93
CA LEU A 74 13.65 -13.02 8.57
C LEU A 74 13.27 -11.55 8.70
N SER A 75 12.06 -11.19 8.27
CA SER A 75 11.49 -9.83 8.47
C SER A 75 11.48 -9.46 9.96
N ALA A 76 10.98 -10.34 10.83
CA ALA A 76 10.97 -10.12 12.28
C ALA A 76 12.38 -9.87 12.84
N VAL A 77 13.35 -10.70 12.42
CA VAL A 77 14.76 -10.58 12.83
C VAL A 77 15.37 -9.26 12.34
N CYS A 78 15.20 -8.92 11.07
CA CYS A 78 15.74 -7.68 10.50
C CYS A 78 15.13 -6.44 11.18
N CYS A 79 13.81 -6.40 11.40
CA CYS A 79 13.16 -5.28 12.06
C CYS A 79 13.59 -5.16 13.54
N GLY A 80 13.59 -6.27 14.28
CA GLY A 80 14.02 -6.28 15.67
C GLY A 80 15.47 -5.86 15.83
N LEU A 81 16.40 -6.51 15.11
CA LEU A 81 17.83 -6.18 15.17
C LEU A 81 18.11 -4.77 14.65
N GLY A 82 17.42 -4.33 13.60
CA GLY A 82 17.58 -2.97 13.07
C GLY A 82 17.34 -1.91 14.13
N LEU A 83 16.24 -2.02 14.87
CA LEU A 83 15.90 -1.10 15.98
C LEU A 83 16.81 -1.29 17.20
N MET A 84 17.15 -2.53 17.56
CA MET A 84 18.04 -2.80 18.68
C MET A 84 19.45 -2.25 18.44
N ILE A 85 20.00 -2.40 17.22
CA ILE A 85 21.30 -1.83 16.87
C ILE A 85 21.20 -0.29 16.82
N ALA A 86 20.12 0.27 16.30
CA ALA A 86 19.88 1.71 16.27
C ALA A 86 19.87 2.33 17.69
N ALA A 87 19.33 1.62 18.68
CA ALA A 87 19.31 2.05 20.08
C ALA A 87 20.73 2.35 20.62
N PHE A 88 21.71 1.54 20.22
CA PHE A 88 23.10 1.65 20.65
C PHE A 88 24.01 2.26 19.56
N ALA A 89 23.47 2.76 18.46
CA ALA A 89 24.28 3.32 17.38
C ALA A 89 25.10 4.52 17.90
N PRO A 90 26.44 4.51 17.71
CA PRO A 90 27.31 5.58 18.18
C PRO A 90 27.38 6.76 17.19
N ASN A 91 26.92 6.58 15.96
CA ASN A 91 26.98 7.58 14.90
C ASN A 91 25.87 7.41 13.88
N LEU A 92 25.71 8.43 13.04
CA LEU A 92 24.69 8.52 12.02
C LEU A 92 24.80 7.41 10.96
N VAL A 93 26.01 6.99 10.61
CA VAL A 93 26.22 5.95 9.59
C VAL A 93 25.63 4.61 10.08
N LEU A 94 25.90 4.21 11.34
CA LEU A 94 25.32 2.99 11.88
C LEU A 94 23.80 3.11 12.06
N LEU A 95 23.28 4.31 12.37
CA LEU A 95 21.84 4.57 12.40
C LEU A 95 21.21 4.35 11.01
N TYR A 96 21.82 4.86 9.94
CA TYR A 96 21.37 4.66 8.57
C TYR A 96 21.38 3.18 8.17
N LEU A 97 22.43 2.46 8.52
CA LEU A 97 22.55 1.04 8.20
C LEU A 97 21.57 0.18 9.00
N SER A 98 21.33 0.51 10.27
CA SER A 98 20.45 -0.27 11.14
C SER A 98 18.97 0.08 10.94
N ALA A 99 18.56 1.32 11.20
CA ALA A 99 17.18 1.76 11.07
C ALA A 99 16.80 2.05 9.62
N GLY A 100 17.71 2.58 8.81
CA GLY A 100 17.42 2.84 7.39
C GLY A 100 17.41 1.54 6.57
N VAL A 101 18.55 0.86 6.48
CA VAL A 101 18.72 -0.28 5.58
C VAL A 101 18.11 -1.56 6.15
N LEU A 102 18.53 -1.99 7.34
CA LEU A 102 18.16 -3.30 7.88
C LEU A 102 16.68 -3.37 8.26
N LEU A 103 16.18 -2.39 9.03
CA LEU A 103 14.77 -2.28 9.38
C LEU A 103 13.90 -2.13 8.13
N GLY A 104 14.24 -1.18 7.22
CA GLY A 104 13.47 -0.95 6.00
C GLY A 104 13.40 -2.20 5.12
N PHE A 105 14.52 -2.90 4.89
CA PHE A 105 14.54 -4.13 4.10
C PHE A 105 13.68 -5.23 4.73
N GLY A 106 13.82 -5.43 6.05
CA GLY A 106 13.01 -6.40 6.81
C GLY A 106 11.52 -6.10 6.72
N ASP A 107 11.14 -4.84 6.90
CA ASP A 107 9.75 -4.39 6.78
C ASP A 107 9.17 -4.70 5.39
N GLY A 108 9.88 -4.34 4.33
CA GLY A 108 9.45 -4.61 2.96
C GLY A 108 9.25 -6.10 2.66
N LEU A 109 10.14 -6.97 3.15
CA LEU A 109 10.01 -8.43 3.02
C LEU A 109 8.68 -8.92 3.60
N GLY A 110 8.39 -8.54 4.83
CA GLY A 110 7.17 -8.94 5.54
C GLY A 110 5.92 -8.34 4.91
N TYR A 111 5.92 -7.02 4.68
CA TYR A 111 4.80 -6.29 4.12
C TYR A 111 4.28 -6.89 2.82
N MET A 112 5.14 -6.98 1.81
CA MET A 112 4.74 -7.44 0.48
C MET A 112 4.27 -8.90 0.49
N LEU A 113 5.01 -9.76 1.19
CA LEU A 113 4.72 -11.18 1.18
C LEU A 113 3.42 -11.50 1.91
N VAL A 114 3.20 -10.89 3.08
CA VAL A 114 2.00 -11.12 3.89
C VAL A 114 0.76 -10.55 3.20
N LEU A 115 0.83 -9.31 2.67
CA LEU A 115 -0.24 -8.68 1.91
C LEU A 115 -0.66 -9.54 0.71
N THR A 116 0.30 -9.90 -0.15
CA THR A 116 -0.01 -10.65 -1.38
C THR A 116 -0.49 -12.07 -1.10
N ASN A 117 0.00 -12.70 -0.03
CA ASN A 117 -0.50 -13.99 0.41
C ASN A 117 -1.93 -13.92 0.92
N CYS A 118 -2.26 -12.89 1.70
CA CYS A 118 -3.61 -12.68 2.21
C CYS A 118 -4.61 -12.47 1.06
N VAL A 119 -4.27 -11.64 0.08
CA VAL A 119 -5.10 -11.43 -1.14
C VAL A 119 -5.37 -12.74 -1.88
N LYS A 120 -4.40 -13.67 -1.94
CA LYS A 120 -4.58 -14.99 -2.58
C LYS A 120 -5.62 -15.86 -1.88
N PHE A 121 -5.76 -15.75 -0.56
CA PHE A 121 -6.78 -16.50 0.19
C PHE A 121 -8.22 -16.04 -0.07
N PHE A 122 -8.38 -14.78 -0.52
CA PHE A 122 -9.71 -14.14 -0.69
C PHE A 122 -9.92 -13.59 -2.11
N PRO A 123 -9.94 -14.46 -3.14
CA PRO A 123 -9.96 -14.02 -4.55
C PRO A 123 -11.23 -13.24 -4.95
N LYS A 124 -12.35 -13.42 -4.20
CA LYS A 124 -13.60 -12.68 -4.43
C LYS A 124 -13.64 -11.30 -3.76
N HIS A 125 -12.80 -11.05 -2.76
CA HIS A 125 -12.78 -9.83 -1.93
C HIS A 125 -11.36 -9.25 -1.84
N LYS A 126 -10.65 -9.21 -2.97
CA LYS A 126 -9.24 -8.76 -3.03
C LYS A 126 -9.06 -7.32 -2.54
N GLY A 127 -9.96 -6.43 -2.95
CA GLY A 127 -9.93 -5.01 -2.58
C GLY A 127 -10.17 -4.80 -1.09
N LEU A 128 -11.20 -5.43 -0.52
CA LEU A 128 -11.49 -5.35 0.91
C LEU A 128 -10.34 -5.92 1.75
N VAL A 129 -9.78 -7.06 1.36
CA VAL A 129 -8.67 -7.69 2.10
C VAL A 129 -7.41 -6.85 1.99
N SER A 130 -7.11 -6.28 0.81
CA SER A 130 -6.03 -5.31 0.67
C SER A 130 -6.24 -4.10 1.58
N ALA A 131 -7.47 -3.56 1.63
CA ALA A 131 -7.81 -2.43 2.49
C ALA A 131 -7.60 -2.73 3.97
N LEU A 132 -8.02 -3.90 4.44
CA LEU A 132 -7.83 -4.33 5.83
C LEU A 132 -6.33 -4.50 6.15
N CYS A 133 -5.57 -5.15 5.27
CA CYS A 133 -4.14 -5.38 5.46
C CYS A 133 -3.35 -4.06 5.48
N ILE A 134 -3.56 -3.21 4.47
CA ILE A 134 -2.87 -1.93 4.36
C ILE A 134 -3.38 -0.94 5.41
N GLY A 135 -4.67 -1.05 5.81
CA GLY A 135 -5.26 -0.33 6.93
C GLY A 135 -4.60 -0.69 8.25
N ALA A 136 -4.41 -1.99 8.54
CA ALA A 136 -3.69 -2.46 9.72
C ALA A 136 -2.25 -1.92 9.75
N TYR A 137 -1.55 -1.94 8.61
CA TYR A 137 -0.23 -1.33 8.49
C TYR A 137 -0.26 0.17 8.82
N GLY A 138 -1.24 0.92 8.31
CA GLY A 138 -1.40 2.34 8.64
C GLY A 138 -1.72 2.60 10.12
N LEU A 139 -2.51 1.73 10.76
CA LEU A 139 -2.84 1.81 12.19
C LEU A 139 -1.64 1.49 13.10
N GLY A 140 -0.65 0.77 12.60
CA GLY A 140 0.56 0.42 13.35
C GLY A 140 1.26 1.66 13.92
N SER A 141 1.37 2.72 13.13
CA SER A 141 1.97 3.97 13.60
C SER A 141 1.24 4.60 14.78
N LEU A 142 -0.10 4.53 14.80
CA LEU A 142 -0.90 5.08 15.90
C LEU A 142 -0.75 4.24 17.19
N ALA A 143 -0.71 2.90 17.03
CA ALA A 143 -0.52 2.00 18.16
C ALA A 143 0.85 2.22 18.82
N TYR A 144 1.92 2.26 18.02
CA TYR A 144 3.27 2.44 18.53
C TYR A 144 3.56 3.87 18.99
N LYS A 145 2.98 4.90 18.32
CA LYS A 145 3.13 6.30 18.72
C LYS A 145 2.80 6.51 20.19
N SER A 146 1.72 5.94 20.70
CA SER A 146 1.30 6.12 22.09
C SER A 146 2.29 5.50 23.07
N VAL A 147 2.81 4.30 22.75
CA VAL A 147 3.79 3.60 23.58
C VAL A 147 5.13 4.31 23.54
N ASP A 148 5.62 4.64 22.33
CA ASP A 148 6.93 5.26 22.14
C ASP A 148 6.98 6.66 22.73
N SER A 149 5.91 7.46 22.59
CA SER A 149 5.83 8.79 23.25
C SER A 149 5.87 8.66 24.77
N TYR A 150 5.17 7.67 25.34
CA TYR A 150 5.22 7.42 26.79
C TYR A 150 6.63 7.02 27.23
N LEU A 151 7.31 6.16 26.47
CA LEU A 151 8.65 5.70 26.80
C LEU A 151 9.70 6.82 26.64
N LEU A 152 9.59 7.64 25.61
CA LEU A 152 10.49 8.78 25.41
C LEU A 152 10.31 9.86 26.50
N TYR A 153 9.09 10.02 27.02
CA TYR A 153 8.81 11.00 28.08
C TYR A 153 9.24 10.53 29.48
N ASN A 154 9.01 9.25 29.79
CA ASN A 154 9.24 8.73 31.17
C ASN A 154 10.57 7.99 31.35
N TYR A 155 11.22 7.60 30.28
CA TYR A 155 12.47 6.85 30.26
C TYR A 155 13.49 7.53 29.33
N ASP A 156 14.06 6.79 28.40
CA ASP A 156 15.07 7.30 27.49
C ASP A 156 14.88 6.76 26.06
N LEU A 157 15.64 7.35 25.12
CA LEU A 157 15.67 6.99 23.71
C LEU A 157 16.01 5.51 23.50
N THR A 158 16.99 4.99 24.25
CA THR A 158 17.47 3.61 24.12
C THR A 158 16.37 2.63 24.51
N THR A 159 15.72 2.85 25.64
CA THR A 159 14.60 2.04 26.13
C THR A 159 13.43 2.05 25.13
N ALA A 160 13.09 3.21 24.56
CA ALA A 160 12.03 3.33 23.55
C ALA A 160 12.34 2.50 22.29
N LEU A 161 13.54 2.64 21.71
CA LEU A 161 13.96 1.90 20.52
C LEU A 161 14.08 0.39 20.77
N LEU A 162 14.59 -0.03 21.95
CA LEU A 162 14.65 -1.44 22.33
C LEU A 162 13.26 -2.06 22.49
N THR A 163 12.37 -1.37 23.19
CA THR A 163 11.00 -1.85 23.39
C THR A 163 10.25 -1.96 22.07
N TRP A 164 10.41 -0.97 21.18
CA TRP A 164 9.86 -1.03 19.84
C TRP A 164 10.44 -2.22 19.06
N GLY A 165 11.75 -2.42 19.04
CA GLY A 165 12.41 -3.53 18.31
C GLY A 165 11.95 -4.90 18.81
N VAL A 166 11.94 -5.11 20.15
CA VAL A 166 11.52 -6.38 20.75
C VAL A 166 10.03 -6.64 20.51
N SER A 167 9.16 -5.66 20.75
CA SER A 167 7.71 -5.82 20.55
C SER A 167 7.37 -6.09 19.09
N CYS A 168 8.01 -5.39 18.15
CA CYS A 168 7.84 -5.63 16.71
C CYS A 168 8.24 -7.07 16.35
N ALA A 169 9.44 -7.52 16.76
CA ALA A 169 9.92 -8.89 16.50
C ALA A 169 8.98 -9.95 17.09
N VAL A 170 8.51 -9.76 18.32
CA VAL A 170 7.58 -10.68 19.00
C VAL A 170 6.23 -10.76 18.27
N VAL A 171 5.63 -9.62 17.93
CA VAL A 171 4.32 -9.57 17.27
C VAL A 171 4.41 -10.16 15.85
N VAL A 172 5.47 -9.82 15.08
CA VAL A 172 5.68 -10.39 13.73
C VAL A 172 5.90 -11.91 13.81
N THR A 173 6.67 -12.40 14.77
CA THR A 173 6.90 -13.84 14.97
C THR A 173 5.62 -14.56 15.35
N PHE A 174 4.83 -13.99 16.27
CA PHE A 174 3.52 -14.56 16.65
C PHE A 174 2.55 -14.58 15.47
N GLY A 175 2.46 -13.49 14.72
CA GLY A 175 1.64 -13.42 13.51
C GLY A 175 2.10 -14.42 12.44
N CYS A 176 3.41 -14.64 12.29
CA CYS A 176 3.99 -15.62 11.36
C CYS A 176 3.49 -17.05 11.63
N ILE A 177 3.35 -17.45 12.89
CA ILE A 177 2.83 -18.79 13.29
C ILE A 177 1.37 -18.98 12.82
N LEU A 178 0.59 -17.90 12.75
CA LEU A 178 -0.81 -17.97 12.32
C LEU A 178 -1.00 -17.94 10.80
N ILE A 179 0.05 -17.60 10.04
CA ILE A 179 0.00 -17.45 8.59
C ILE A 179 0.29 -18.77 7.89
N TYR A 180 -0.59 -19.16 6.98
CA TYR A 180 -0.41 -20.30 6.08
C TYR A 180 -0.09 -19.81 4.67
N ASP A 181 0.69 -20.59 3.91
CA ASP A 181 0.96 -20.26 2.50
C ASP A 181 -0.23 -20.68 1.62
N ALA A 182 -0.82 -19.70 0.94
CA ALA A 182 -1.94 -19.93 0.03
C ALA A 182 -1.58 -20.86 -1.14
N MET A 183 -0.31 -20.89 -1.58
CA MET A 183 0.13 -21.76 -2.66
C MET A 183 0.21 -23.24 -2.25
N GLN A 184 0.62 -23.53 -1.02
CA GLN A 184 0.64 -24.89 -0.50
C GLN A 184 -0.77 -25.46 -0.32
N GLN A 185 -1.76 -24.62 -0.03
CA GLN A 185 -3.14 -25.04 0.10
C GLN A 185 -3.88 -25.19 -1.23
N ALA A 186 -3.49 -24.44 -2.27
CA ALA A 186 -4.07 -24.54 -3.61
C ALA A 186 -3.68 -25.84 -4.33
N SER A 187 -2.56 -26.47 -3.97
CA SER A 187 -2.16 -27.77 -4.53
C SER A 187 -3.10 -28.92 -4.17
N VAL A 188 -3.97 -28.74 -3.17
CA VAL A 188 -4.98 -29.73 -2.75
C VAL A 188 -6.31 -29.55 -3.50
N VAL A 189 -6.53 -28.37 -4.10
CA VAL A 189 -7.74 -28.05 -4.88
C VAL A 189 -7.32 -27.66 -6.28
N SER A 190 -7.14 -28.67 -7.13
CA SER A 190 -6.98 -28.48 -8.59
C SER A 190 -8.26 -27.83 -9.12
N SER A 191 -8.26 -26.52 -9.30
CA SER A 191 -9.28 -25.84 -10.05
C SER A 191 -8.78 -25.58 -11.47
N ASN A 192 -9.43 -26.21 -12.42
CA ASN A 192 -9.36 -25.99 -13.86
C ASN A 192 -9.82 -24.60 -14.29
N ASN A 193 -9.23 -23.55 -13.74
CA ASN A 193 -9.43 -22.21 -14.25
C ASN A 193 -8.12 -21.73 -14.89
N SER A 194 -8.01 -21.95 -16.19
CA SER A 194 -6.93 -21.52 -17.07
C SER A 194 -6.91 -19.99 -17.27
N LYS A 195 -6.86 -19.21 -16.20
CA LYS A 195 -6.42 -17.82 -16.30
C LYS A 195 -4.91 -17.85 -16.51
N ARG A 196 -4.46 -17.32 -17.65
CA ARG A 196 -3.04 -17.26 -17.97
C ARG A 196 -2.30 -16.49 -16.87
N GLU A 197 -1.28 -17.12 -16.29
CA GLU A 197 -0.46 -16.56 -15.21
C GLU A 197 0.84 -16.03 -15.83
N TYR A 198 1.06 -14.74 -15.72
CA TYR A 198 2.30 -14.13 -16.19
C TYR A 198 3.38 -14.28 -15.10
N ASP A 199 4.54 -14.79 -15.49
CA ASP A 199 5.74 -14.61 -14.69
C ASP A 199 6.27 -13.18 -14.83
N LEU A 200 7.23 -12.79 -13.98
CA LEU A 200 7.76 -11.43 -14.00
C LEU A 200 8.37 -11.06 -15.36
N HIS A 201 9.10 -12.00 -15.99
CA HIS A 201 9.75 -11.74 -17.28
C HIS A 201 8.74 -11.48 -18.41
N SER A 202 7.63 -12.20 -18.41
CA SER A 202 6.52 -11.98 -19.35
C SER A 202 5.76 -10.69 -19.02
N ALA A 203 5.53 -10.39 -17.73
CA ALA A 203 4.82 -9.19 -17.30
C ALA A 203 5.55 -7.91 -17.75
N ILE A 204 6.86 -7.80 -17.49
CA ILE A 204 7.67 -6.61 -17.83
C ILE A 204 7.82 -6.38 -19.34
N ARG A 205 7.49 -7.36 -20.19
CA ARG A 205 7.47 -7.21 -21.65
C ARG A 205 6.17 -6.58 -22.16
N THR A 206 5.18 -6.37 -21.30
CA THR A 206 3.89 -5.82 -21.68
C THR A 206 3.83 -4.32 -21.42
N LEU A 207 3.21 -3.57 -22.33
CA LEU A 207 2.97 -2.13 -22.15
C LEU A 207 2.12 -1.82 -20.90
N PRO A 208 1.03 -2.59 -20.59
CA PRO A 208 0.25 -2.36 -19.39
C PRO A 208 1.07 -2.38 -18.09
N TYR A 209 2.10 -3.22 -18.00
CA TYR A 209 2.96 -3.27 -16.81
C TYR A 209 3.67 -1.93 -16.56
N TRP A 210 4.25 -1.34 -17.60
CA TRP A 210 4.98 -0.08 -17.49
C TRP A 210 4.06 1.13 -17.30
N LEU A 211 2.86 1.11 -17.92
CA LEU A 211 1.86 2.14 -17.68
C LEU A 211 1.39 2.12 -16.22
N LEU A 212 1.08 0.94 -15.68
CA LEU A 212 0.71 0.78 -14.26
C LEU A 212 1.87 1.17 -13.33
N SER A 213 3.12 0.83 -13.68
CA SER A 213 4.29 1.22 -12.89
C SER A 213 4.53 2.73 -12.88
N LEU A 214 4.34 3.40 -14.03
CA LEU A 214 4.44 4.86 -14.14
C LEU A 214 3.35 5.57 -13.32
N MET A 215 2.11 5.11 -13.44
CA MET A 215 0.98 5.64 -12.67
C MET A 215 1.25 5.50 -11.17
N PHE A 216 1.66 4.32 -10.71
CA PHE A 216 1.98 4.07 -9.31
C PHE A 216 3.12 4.94 -8.79
N PHE A 217 4.19 5.10 -9.59
CA PHE A 217 5.31 5.98 -9.27
C PHE A 217 4.85 7.44 -9.06
N ILE A 218 4.02 7.96 -9.98
CA ILE A 218 3.51 9.34 -9.92
C ILE A 218 2.60 9.51 -8.70
N ASP A 219 1.66 8.57 -8.48
CA ASP A 219 0.73 8.61 -7.37
C ASP A 219 1.47 8.55 -6.01
N CYS A 220 2.51 7.71 -5.91
CA CYS A 220 3.36 7.65 -4.72
C CYS A 220 4.20 8.90 -4.53
N MET A 221 4.74 9.49 -5.61
CA MET A 221 5.50 10.73 -5.56
C MET A 221 4.66 11.86 -4.97
N VAL A 222 3.47 12.07 -5.50
CA VAL A 222 2.56 13.14 -5.06
C VAL A 222 2.08 12.88 -3.63
N GLY A 223 1.57 11.67 -3.36
CA GLY A 223 1.00 11.32 -2.07
C GLY A 223 2.01 11.42 -0.93
N LEU A 224 3.18 10.80 -1.10
CA LEU A 224 4.22 10.77 -0.06
C LEU A 224 4.85 12.15 0.17
N TYR A 225 5.03 12.94 -0.89
CA TYR A 225 5.55 14.30 -0.74
C TYR A 225 4.57 15.16 0.06
N ILE A 226 3.30 15.29 -0.38
CA ILE A 226 2.30 16.12 0.29
C ILE A 226 2.09 15.67 1.75
N ILE A 227 1.97 14.36 1.98
CA ILE A 227 1.81 13.82 3.34
C ILE A 227 3.02 14.16 4.23
N GLY A 228 4.23 14.07 3.66
CA GLY A 228 5.45 14.32 4.42
C GLY A 228 5.69 15.80 4.73
N VAL A 229 5.16 16.74 3.93
CA VAL A 229 5.33 18.18 4.13
C VAL A 229 4.03 18.88 4.60
N ALA A 230 2.95 18.15 4.85
CA ALA A 230 1.63 18.73 5.12
C ALA A 230 1.63 19.80 6.22
N SER A 231 2.29 19.55 7.35
CA SER A 231 2.42 20.54 8.43
C SER A 231 3.23 21.76 7.98
N ASN A 232 4.35 21.56 7.30
CA ASN A 232 5.19 22.64 6.83
C ASN A 232 4.50 23.52 5.77
N LEU A 233 3.62 22.94 4.95
CA LEU A 233 2.81 23.70 3.99
C LEU A 233 1.84 24.65 4.68
N GLY A 234 1.22 24.24 5.80
CA GLY A 234 0.31 25.09 6.58
C GLY A 234 1.02 26.34 7.13
N THR A 235 2.22 26.16 7.69
CA THR A 235 3.03 27.27 8.16
C THR A 235 3.58 28.15 7.03
N ALA A 236 4.05 27.55 5.95
CA ALA A 236 4.72 28.26 4.85
C ALA A 236 3.75 29.01 3.92
N LEU A 237 2.54 28.50 3.69
CA LEU A 237 1.60 29.07 2.73
C LEU A 237 0.48 29.90 3.37
N LEU A 238 0.20 29.70 4.67
CA LEU A 238 -0.93 30.32 5.35
C LEU A 238 -0.56 30.98 6.68
N ASP A 239 0.72 31.05 7.01
CA ASP A 239 1.23 31.60 8.30
C ASP A 239 0.52 30.98 9.52
N MET A 240 0.08 29.70 9.40
CA MET A 240 -0.58 28.99 10.49
C MET A 240 0.38 28.81 11.68
N SER A 241 -0.15 28.86 12.89
CA SER A 241 0.60 28.45 14.08
C SER A 241 1.01 26.98 13.98
N LEU A 242 2.08 26.58 14.66
CA LEU A 242 2.56 25.19 14.68
C LEU A 242 1.46 24.21 15.14
N SER A 243 0.60 24.61 16.08
CA SER A 243 -0.51 23.81 16.56
C SER A 243 -1.60 23.58 15.51
N GLU A 244 -1.96 24.65 14.78
CA GLU A 244 -2.93 24.55 13.67
C GLU A 244 -2.39 23.71 12.53
N ALA A 245 -1.15 23.97 12.10
CA ALA A 245 -0.48 23.21 11.04
C ALA A 245 -0.32 21.72 11.39
N ALA A 246 -0.07 21.38 12.66
CA ALA A 246 -0.02 19.98 13.12
C ALA A 246 -1.36 19.24 12.95
N THR A 247 -2.50 19.95 12.87
CA THR A 247 -3.81 19.35 12.58
C THR A 247 -3.82 18.68 11.21
N ALA A 248 -3.02 19.14 10.24
CA ALA A 248 -2.90 18.53 8.92
C ALA A 248 -2.47 17.06 9.01
N VAL A 249 -1.62 16.69 9.97
CA VAL A 249 -1.18 15.30 10.19
C VAL A 249 -2.37 14.39 10.57
N SER A 250 -3.28 14.90 11.41
CA SER A 250 -4.50 14.17 11.80
C SER A 250 -5.46 14.02 10.61
N VAL A 251 -5.64 15.09 9.82
CA VAL A 251 -6.46 15.08 8.61
C VAL A 251 -5.90 14.06 7.60
N VAL A 252 -4.58 14.04 7.38
CA VAL A 252 -3.90 13.04 6.56
C VAL A 252 -4.21 11.63 7.03
N ALA A 253 -4.04 11.35 8.32
CA ALA A 253 -4.24 10.00 8.86
C ALA A 253 -5.69 9.51 8.64
N ILE A 254 -6.67 10.34 8.98
CA ILE A 254 -8.10 10.01 8.84
C ILE A 254 -8.47 9.82 7.38
N ALA A 255 -8.10 10.77 6.51
CA ALA A 255 -8.42 10.73 5.09
C ALA A 255 -7.76 9.53 4.38
N ASN A 256 -6.51 9.22 4.73
CA ASN A 256 -5.79 8.08 4.16
C ASN A 256 -6.44 6.73 4.55
N ILE A 257 -6.86 6.57 5.81
CA ILE A 257 -7.60 5.38 6.25
C ILE A 257 -8.95 5.29 5.53
N ALA A 258 -9.68 6.41 5.43
CA ALA A 258 -10.95 6.45 4.70
C ALA A 258 -10.77 6.06 3.23
N GLY A 259 -9.75 6.60 2.57
CA GLY A 259 -9.39 6.23 1.18
C GLY A 259 -9.15 4.74 1.01
N ARG A 260 -8.35 4.14 1.90
CA ARG A 260 -8.08 2.69 1.89
C ARG A 260 -9.35 1.85 1.98
N LEU A 261 -10.23 2.18 2.92
CA LEU A 261 -11.47 1.43 3.13
C LEU A 261 -12.47 1.63 2.00
N VAL A 262 -12.75 2.88 1.65
CA VAL A 262 -13.74 3.22 0.61
C VAL A 262 -13.33 2.67 -0.75
N MET A 263 -12.11 2.98 -1.19
CA MET A 263 -11.62 2.57 -2.51
C MET A 263 -11.36 1.06 -2.58
N GLY A 264 -10.95 0.44 -1.48
CA GLY A 264 -10.83 -1.01 -1.38
C GLY A 264 -12.16 -1.73 -1.58
N MET A 265 -13.22 -1.29 -0.91
CA MET A 265 -14.57 -1.85 -1.07
C MET A 265 -15.14 -1.58 -2.48
N LEU A 266 -14.93 -0.39 -3.01
CA LEU A 266 -15.37 -0.04 -4.36
C LEU A 266 -14.63 -0.85 -5.43
N SER A 267 -13.36 -1.18 -5.21
CA SER A 267 -12.54 -1.94 -6.15
C SER A 267 -13.00 -3.38 -6.37
N ASP A 268 -13.82 -3.92 -5.47
CA ASP A 268 -14.42 -5.24 -5.63
C ASP A 268 -15.72 -5.20 -6.44
N ARG A 269 -16.30 -3.99 -6.66
CA ARG A 269 -17.58 -3.79 -7.37
C ARG A 269 -17.44 -3.04 -8.68
N LEU A 270 -16.41 -2.19 -8.81
CA LEU A 270 -16.22 -1.31 -9.96
C LEU A 270 -14.92 -1.65 -10.70
N PRO A 271 -14.83 -1.30 -12.00
CA PRO A 271 -13.60 -1.49 -12.76
C PRO A 271 -12.42 -0.72 -12.14
N ARG A 272 -11.39 -1.45 -11.69
CA ARG A 272 -10.27 -0.90 -10.91
C ARG A 272 -9.50 0.21 -11.62
N ILE A 273 -9.33 0.11 -12.94
CA ILE A 273 -8.67 1.18 -13.73
C ILE A 273 -9.47 2.48 -13.64
N ARG A 274 -10.80 2.44 -13.73
CA ARG A 274 -11.62 3.64 -13.57
C ARG A 274 -11.51 4.25 -12.19
N LEU A 275 -11.38 3.41 -11.15
CA LEU A 275 -11.18 3.89 -9.78
C LEU A 275 -9.82 4.58 -9.62
N ILE A 276 -8.73 4.04 -10.20
CA ILE A 276 -7.42 4.71 -10.21
C ILE A 276 -7.49 6.03 -10.97
N THR A 277 -8.14 6.05 -12.15
CA THR A 277 -8.34 7.31 -12.88
C THR A 277 -9.09 8.35 -12.03
N PHE A 278 -10.13 7.93 -11.31
CA PHE A 278 -10.88 8.79 -10.40
C PHE A 278 -9.99 9.29 -9.25
N ASP A 279 -9.19 8.42 -8.63
CA ASP A 279 -8.22 8.80 -7.60
C ASP A 279 -7.21 9.83 -8.11
N GLN A 280 -6.69 9.65 -9.31
CA GLN A 280 -5.78 10.59 -9.95
C GLN A 280 -6.45 11.94 -10.24
N CYS A 281 -7.73 11.94 -10.65
CA CYS A 281 -8.49 13.17 -10.80
C CYS A 281 -8.70 13.90 -9.46
N LEU A 282 -8.93 13.18 -8.37
CA LEU A 282 -8.99 13.78 -7.03
C LEU A 282 -7.65 14.38 -6.60
N SER A 283 -6.53 13.67 -6.86
CA SER A 283 -5.18 14.18 -6.60
C SER A 283 -4.88 15.44 -7.43
N LEU A 284 -5.26 15.44 -8.71
CA LEU A 284 -5.09 16.62 -9.57
C LEU A 284 -5.87 17.82 -9.04
N LEU A 285 -7.15 17.61 -8.72
CA LEU A 285 -7.98 18.64 -8.11
C LEU A 285 -7.35 19.22 -6.85
N ALA A 286 -6.84 18.36 -5.97
CA ALA A 286 -6.20 18.76 -4.72
C ALA A 286 -4.93 19.60 -4.96
N ILE A 287 -4.06 19.18 -5.89
CA ILE A 287 -2.84 19.93 -6.21
C ILE A 287 -3.18 21.28 -6.87
N LEU A 288 -4.19 21.32 -7.75
CA LEU A 288 -4.66 22.57 -8.34
C LEU A 288 -5.24 23.54 -7.30
N MET A 289 -5.85 23.05 -6.22
CA MET A 289 -6.29 23.91 -5.10
C MET A 289 -5.12 24.64 -4.43
N PHE A 290 -3.92 24.06 -4.38
CA PHE A 290 -2.73 24.73 -3.87
C PHE A 290 -2.18 25.83 -4.79
N VAL A 291 -2.43 25.74 -6.10
CA VAL A 291 -1.79 26.59 -7.13
C VAL A 291 -2.74 27.65 -7.70
N ALA A 292 -3.98 27.27 -8.00
CA ALA A 292 -4.87 28.04 -8.84
C ALA A 292 -5.88 28.92 -8.09
N ILE A 293 -6.05 28.73 -6.79
CA ILE A 293 -7.09 29.40 -5.99
C ILE A 293 -6.41 30.07 -4.78
N PRO A 294 -6.85 31.27 -4.34
CA PRO A 294 -6.40 31.83 -3.08
C PRO A 294 -6.64 30.86 -1.94
N LEU A 295 -5.55 30.37 -1.35
CA LEU A 295 -5.61 29.30 -0.37
C LEU A 295 -6.16 29.84 0.96
N THR A 296 -7.24 29.20 1.44
CA THR A 296 -7.78 29.41 2.78
C THR A 296 -7.50 28.20 3.65
N PRO A 297 -7.54 28.31 4.99
CA PRO A 297 -7.35 27.14 5.87
C PRO A 297 -8.27 25.96 5.53
N VAL A 298 -9.53 26.23 5.19
CA VAL A 298 -10.49 25.18 4.81
C VAL A 298 -10.08 24.48 3.51
N LEU A 299 -9.68 25.24 2.48
CA LEU A 299 -9.21 24.70 1.22
C LEU A 299 -7.90 23.92 1.38
N PHE A 300 -7.01 24.40 2.23
CA PHE A 300 -5.76 23.71 2.57
C PHE A 300 -6.04 22.32 3.17
N PHE A 301 -6.85 22.24 4.22
CA PHE A 301 -7.18 20.95 4.83
C PHE A 301 -7.96 20.04 3.87
N ALA A 302 -8.83 20.59 3.04
CA ALA A 302 -9.54 19.82 2.01
C ALA A 302 -8.57 19.25 0.97
N ALA A 303 -7.63 20.04 0.47
CA ALA A 303 -6.61 19.60 -0.47
C ALA A 303 -5.72 18.50 0.10
N VAL A 304 -5.22 18.68 1.33
CA VAL A 304 -4.44 17.68 2.05
C VAL A 304 -5.23 16.39 2.25
N ALA A 305 -6.52 16.50 2.64
CA ALA A 305 -7.39 15.35 2.81
C ALA A 305 -7.61 14.58 1.50
N LEU A 306 -7.84 15.28 0.38
CA LEU A 306 -8.05 14.66 -0.94
C LEU A 306 -6.80 13.90 -1.41
N VAL A 307 -5.60 14.49 -1.27
CA VAL A 307 -4.35 13.78 -1.61
C VAL A 307 -4.17 12.55 -0.74
N ALA A 308 -4.37 12.68 0.57
CA ALA A 308 -4.20 11.57 1.50
C ALA A 308 -5.22 10.45 1.25
N PHE A 309 -6.47 10.79 0.95
CA PHE A 309 -7.53 9.84 0.56
C PHE A 309 -7.16 9.08 -0.71
N SER A 310 -6.79 9.80 -1.76
CA SER A 310 -6.40 9.25 -3.05
C SER A 310 -5.19 8.32 -2.92
N PHE A 311 -4.15 8.76 -2.22
CA PHE A 311 -2.98 7.92 -1.97
C PHE A 311 -3.31 6.63 -1.21
N GLY A 312 -4.19 6.70 -0.21
CA GLY A 312 -4.69 5.52 0.50
C GLY A 312 -5.43 4.56 -0.43
N GLY A 313 -6.27 5.09 -1.32
CA GLY A 313 -7.00 4.36 -2.35
C GLY A 313 -6.07 3.65 -3.32
N THR A 314 -5.11 4.38 -3.88
CA THR A 314 -4.09 3.85 -4.80
C THR A 314 -3.38 2.63 -4.20
N LEU A 315 -2.79 2.75 -3.02
CA LEU A 315 -2.07 1.63 -2.38
C LEU A 315 -2.94 0.39 -2.21
N THR A 316 -4.23 0.57 -1.95
CA THR A 316 -5.17 -0.53 -1.69
C THR A 316 -5.61 -1.23 -2.97
N ILE A 317 -5.79 -0.49 -4.08
CA ILE A 317 -6.29 -1.04 -5.35
C ILE A 317 -5.19 -1.78 -6.11
N TYR A 318 -3.93 -1.34 -6.04
CA TYR A 318 -2.85 -1.86 -6.87
C TYR A 318 -2.57 -3.36 -6.74
N PRO A 319 -2.54 -3.99 -5.54
CA PRO A 319 -2.37 -5.44 -5.45
C PRO A 319 -3.45 -6.20 -6.22
N SER A 320 -4.67 -5.68 -6.19
CA SER A 320 -5.80 -6.27 -6.88
C SER A 320 -5.73 -6.08 -8.41
N ILE A 321 -5.30 -4.89 -8.89
CA ILE A 321 -5.07 -4.63 -10.31
C ILE A 321 -3.99 -5.57 -10.85
N ILE A 322 -2.84 -5.65 -10.20
CA ILE A 322 -1.73 -6.51 -10.64
C ILE A 322 -2.15 -7.98 -10.67
N SER A 323 -2.96 -8.40 -9.70
CA SER A 323 -3.53 -9.75 -9.70
C SER A 323 -4.50 -9.98 -10.88
N ASP A 324 -5.25 -8.96 -11.30
CA ASP A 324 -6.20 -9.11 -12.42
C ASP A 324 -5.49 -9.11 -13.78
N PHE A 325 -4.43 -8.31 -13.93
CA PHE A 325 -3.70 -8.17 -15.19
C PHE A 325 -2.68 -9.29 -15.42
N PHE A 326 -2.02 -9.76 -14.37
CA PHE A 326 -0.86 -10.66 -14.48
C PHE A 326 -1.03 -11.98 -13.72
N GLY A 327 -2.19 -12.20 -13.14
CA GLY A 327 -2.49 -13.41 -12.39
C GLY A 327 -2.07 -13.34 -10.92
N ILE A 328 -2.60 -14.29 -10.14
CA ILE A 328 -2.45 -14.28 -8.68
C ILE A 328 -1.21 -15.06 -8.22
N ARG A 329 -0.75 -16.01 -9.03
CA ARG A 329 0.34 -16.93 -8.68
C ARG A 329 1.65 -16.17 -8.42
N ASN A 330 2.01 -15.28 -9.33
CA ASN A 330 3.25 -14.51 -9.28
C ASN A 330 3.07 -13.09 -8.70
N LEU A 331 1.95 -12.82 -8.01
CA LEU A 331 1.58 -11.49 -7.52
C LEU A 331 2.71 -10.82 -6.73
N ALA A 332 3.38 -11.54 -5.81
CA ALA A 332 4.44 -10.96 -4.99
C ALA A 332 5.66 -10.50 -5.82
N LYS A 333 5.98 -11.20 -6.92
CA LYS A 333 7.07 -10.79 -7.81
C LYS A 333 6.68 -9.62 -8.69
N ASN A 334 5.50 -9.71 -9.33
CA ASN A 334 5.02 -8.71 -10.26
C ASN A 334 4.72 -7.38 -9.55
N TYR A 335 4.03 -7.44 -8.41
CA TYR A 335 3.74 -6.25 -7.61
C TYR A 335 4.97 -5.75 -6.86
N GLY A 336 5.84 -6.65 -6.37
CA GLY A 336 7.06 -6.28 -5.67
C GLY A 336 8.01 -5.42 -6.51
N LEU A 337 8.22 -5.77 -7.79
CA LEU A 337 9.04 -4.94 -8.67
C LEU A 337 8.38 -3.58 -8.95
N LEU A 338 7.07 -3.56 -9.21
CA LEU A 338 6.32 -2.32 -9.39
C LEU A 338 6.39 -1.44 -8.14
N TYR A 339 6.41 -2.03 -6.95
CA TYR A 339 6.47 -1.33 -5.67
C TYR A 339 7.79 -0.56 -5.44
N LEU A 340 8.83 -0.79 -6.26
CA LEU A 340 10.00 0.12 -6.29
C LEU A 340 9.58 1.56 -6.62
N GLY A 341 8.50 1.74 -7.37
CA GLY A 341 7.89 3.05 -7.61
C GLY A 341 7.48 3.79 -6.35
N PHE A 342 7.17 3.09 -5.24
CA PHE A 342 6.89 3.71 -3.94
C PHE A 342 8.13 4.44 -3.38
N GLY A 343 9.25 3.73 -3.25
CA GLY A 343 10.49 4.33 -2.72
C GLY A 343 11.09 5.38 -3.64
N LEU A 344 11.15 5.08 -4.94
CA LEU A 344 11.66 6.02 -5.94
C LEU A 344 10.76 7.25 -6.06
N GLY A 345 9.43 7.09 -6.05
CA GLY A 345 8.47 8.20 -6.07
C GLY A 345 8.66 9.12 -4.87
N SER A 346 8.78 8.57 -3.67
CA SER A 346 9.07 9.35 -2.46
C SER A 346 10.33 10.21 -2.63
N LEU A 347 11.45 9.60 -3.01
CA LEU A 347 12.70 10.32 -3.20
C LEU A 347 12.61 11.39 -4.29
N PHE A 348 11.93 11.08 -5.41
CA PHE A 348 11.81 12.00 -6.54
C PHE A 348 10.97 13.24 -6.19
N GLY A 349 9.91 13.08 -5.37
CA GLY A 349 9.10 14.18 -4.89
C GLY A 349 9.91 15.21 -4.09
N TYR A 350 10.72 14.72 -3.14
CA TYR A 350 11.60 15.59 -2.34
C TYR A 350 12.75 16.18 -3.17
N ALA A 351 13.36 15.41 -4.07
CA ALA A 351 14.41 15.89 -4.95
C ALA A 351 13.91 17.01 -5.88
N ALA A 352 12.72 16.86 -6.45
CA ALA A 352 12.11 17.89 -7.28
C ALA A 352 11.83 19.16 -6.48
N ALA A 353 11.29 19.05 -5.27
CA ALA A 353 11.07 20.20 -4.40
C ALA A 353 12.39 20.94 -4.05
N PHE A 354 13.46 20.20 -3.81
CA PHE A 354 14.78 20.75 -3.56
C PHE A 354 15.34 21.49 -4.79
N ILE A 355 15.22 20.88 -5.98
CA ILE A 355 15.73 21.46 -7.25
C ILE A 355 14.96 22.72 -7.60
N PHE A 356 13.64 22.73 -7.47
CA PHE A 356 12.82 23.90 -7.81
C PHE A 356 12.87 25.00 -6.76
N GLY A 357 13.18 24.70 -5.51
CA GLY A 357 13.22 25.65 -4.40
C GLY A 357 11.91 26.40 -4.14
N SER A 358 10.80 25.93 -4.72
CA SER A 358 9.48 26.58 -4.67
C SER A 358 8.37 25.55 -4.65
N TYR A 359 7.44 25.68 -3.71
CA TYR A 359 6.24 24.84 -3.64
C TYR A 359 5.41 24.95 -4.92
N ASN A 360 5.26 26.17 -5.45
CA ASN A 360 4.42 26.42 -6.63
C ASN A 360 4.94 25.67 -7.87
N MET A 361 6.25 25.73 -8.14
CA MET A 361 6.87 24.99 -9.26
C MET A 361 6.79 23.47 -9.03
N THR A 362 6.98 23.02 -7.81
CA THR A 362 6.83 21.61 -7.46
C THR A 362 5.41 21.11 -7.73
N PHE A 363 4.39 21.87 -7.33
CA PHE A 363 2.98 21.50 -7.56
C PHE A 363 2.60 21.57 -9.04
N LEU A 364 3.11 22.52 -9.80
CA LEU A 364 2.91 22.57 -11.26
C LEU A 364 3.50 21.33 -11.95
N MET A 365 4.72 20.95 -11.59
CA MET A 365 5.35 19.72 -12.08
C MET A 365 4.51 18.48 -11.71
N MET A 366 4.06 18.39 -10.45
CA MET A 366 3.21 17.29 -9.98
C MET A 366 1.89 17.24 -10.74
N SER A 367 1.24 18.40 -10.96
CA SER A 367 0.02 18.48 -11.77
C SER A 367 0.22 17.94 -13.18
N ALA A 368 1.31 18.33 -13.84
CA ALA A 368 1.64 17.84 -15.18
C ALA A 368 1.85 16.32 -15.19
N LEU A 369 2.55 15.77 -14.20
CA LEU A 369 2.77 14.34 -14.08
C LEU A 369 1.47 13.56 -13.76
N ILE A 370 0.59 14.10 -12.93
CA ILE A 370 -0.73 13.47 -12.68
C ILE A 370 -1.54 13.42 -13.99
N VAL A 371 -1.51 14.47 -14.81
CA VAL A 371 -2.16 14.45 -16.14
C VAL A 371 -1.57 13.34 -17.01
N VAL A 372 -0.26 13.13 -16.99
CA VAL A 372 0.38 12.00 -17.67
C VAL A 372 -0.13 10.66 -17.11
N ALA A 373 -0.28 10.53 -15.79
CA ALA A 373 -0.82 9.34 -15.16
C ALA A 373 -2.29 9.07 -15.56
N ILE A 374 -3.12 10.13 -15.63
CA ILE A 374 -4.52 10.02 -16.11
C ILE A 374 -4.53 9.55 -17.57
N ILE A 375 -3.73 10.14 -18.45
CA ILE A 375 -3.62 9.71 -19.84
C ILE A 375 -3.16 8.24 -19.91
N ALA A 376 -2.15 7.85 -19.13
CA ALA A 376 -1.69 6.48 -19.04
C ALA A 376 -2.82 5.52 -18.62
N SER A 377 -3.66 5.93 -17.64
CA SER A 377 -4.78 5.10 -17.18
C SER A 377 -5.84 4.85 -18.27
N LEU A 378 -6.05 5.80 -19.16
CA LEU A 378 -6.97 5.67 -20.30
C LEU A 378 -6.39 4.75 -21.41
N LEU A 379 -5.06 4.64 -21.49
CA LEU A 379 -4.37 3.78 -22.44
C LEU A 379 -4.19 2.35 -21.95
N VAL A 380 -4.31 2.11 -20.64
CA VAL A 380 -4.16 0.75 -20.06
C VAL A 380 -5.29 -0.14 -20.56
N LYS A 381 -4.92 -1.19 -21.30
CA LYS A 381 -5.83 -2.25 -21.73
C LYS A 381 -5.36 -3.58 -21.15
N LEU A 382 -6.32 -4.46 -20.82
CA LEU A 382 -5.97 -5.85 -20.49
C LEU A 382 -5.12 -6.44 -21.61
N PRO A 383 -4.08 -7.24 -21.30
CA PRO A 383 -3.34 -7.97 -22.32
C PRO A 383 -4.31 -8.71 -23.24
N ALA A 384 -4.06 -8.68 -24.56
CA ALA A 384 -5.01 -9.16 -25.59
C ALA A 384 -5.48 -10.60 -25.32
N GLU A 385 -4.58 -11.46 -24.84
CA GLU A 385 -4.84 -12.84 -24.47
C GLU A 385 -5.80 -13.02 -23.28
N LEU A 386 -5.80 -12.08 -22.33
CA LEU A 386 -6.77 -12.06 -21.23
C LEU A 386 -8.11 -11.47 -21.66
N THR A 387 -8.12 -10.63 -22.69
CA THR A 387 -9.34 -10.05 -23.24
C THR A 387 -10.19 -11.12 -23.94
N GLU A 388 -9.58 -12.05 -24.66
CA GLU A 388 -10.28 -13.18 -25.28
C GLU A 388 -10.86 -14.13 -24.23
N SER A 389 -10.08 -14.53 -23.26
CA SER A 389 -10.55 -15.36 -22.13
C SER A 389 -11.67 -14.68 -21.34
N HIS A 390 -11.60 -13.37 -21.15
CA HIS A 390 -12.66 -12.61 -20.46
C HIS A 390 -13.94 -12.54 -21.32
N ARG A 391 -13.82 -12.36 -22.62
CA ARG A 391 -14.96 -12.38 -23.54
C ARG A 391 -15.64 -13.76 -23.58
N GLU A 392 -14.87 -14.84 -23.59
CA GLU A 392 -15.38 -16.20 -23.52
C GLU A 392 -16.12 -16.46 -22.18
N LEU A 393 -15.53 -16.03 -21.06
CA LEU A 393 -16.17 -16.16 -19.74
C LEU A 393 -17.49 -15.39 -19.64
N VAL A 394 -17.53 -14.17 -20.15
CA VAL A 394 -18.75 -13.34 -20.19
C VAL A 394 -19.78 -14.01 -21.10
N ARG A 395 -19.37 -14.53 -22.26
CA ARG A 395 -20.25 -15.25 -23.20
C ARG A 395 -20.81 -16.54 -22.60
N THR A 396 -19.97 -17.33 -21.92
CA THR A 396 -20.37 -18.58 -21.26
C THR A 396 -21.30 -18.30 -20.07
N HIS A 397 -21.03 -17.24 -19.32
CA HIS A 397 -21.89 -16.86 -18.19
C HIS A 397 -23.26 -16.36 -18.67
N LYS A 398 -23.30 -15.59 -19.77
CA LYS A 398 -24.51 -15.13 -20.37
C LYS A 398 -25.37 -16.29 -20.93
N ILE A 399 -24.73 -17.24 -21.62
CA ILE A 399 -25.41 -18.44 -22.14
C ILE A 399 -26.00 -19.25 -20.98
N ARG A 400 -25.26 -19.43 -19.90
CA ARG A 400 -25.73 -20.17 -18.72
C ARG A 400 -26.88 -19.47 -18.00
N THR A 401 -26.87 -18.13 -17.93
CA THR A 401 -27.96 -17.35 -17.32
C THR A 401 -29.21 -17.43 -18.20
N ASP A 402 -29.04 -17.30 -19.51
CA ASP A 402 -30.15 -17.43 -20.48
C ASP A 402 -30.77 -18.84 -20.46
N GLU A 403 -29.95 -19.91 -20.29
CA GLU A 403 -30.41 -21.30 -20.12
C GLU A 403 -31.15 -21.53 -18.78
N GLU A 404 -30.65 -20.95 -17.70
CA GLU A 404 -31.27 -21.04 -16.37
C GLU A 404 -32.63 -20.28 -16.35
N GLU A 405 -32.72 -19.12 -17.00
CA GLU A 405 -33.97 -18.38 -17.16
C GLU A 405 -34.96 -19.12 -18.05
N ALA A 406 -34.50 -19.72 -19.16
CA ALA A 406 -35.34 -20.52 -20.03
C ALA A 406 -35.87 -21.78 -19.34
N ALA A 407 -35.04 -22.46 -18.57
CA ALA A 407 -35.44 -23.62 -17.78
C ALA A 407 -36.45 -23.25 -16.69
N ALA A 408 -36.26 -22.12 -16.01
CA ALA A 408 -37.20 -21.60 -15.02
C ALA A 408 -38.55 -21.22 -15.64
N ALA A 409 -38.54 -20.63 -16.86
CA ALA A 409 -39.78 -20.32 -17.59
C ALA A 409 -40.54 -21.58 -18.03
N VAL A 410 -39.84 -22.62 -18.50
CA VAL A 410 -40.43 -23.93 -18.84
C VAL A 410 -41.04 -24.60 -17.61
N ALA A 411 -40.34 -24.62 -16.48
CA ALA A 411 -40.84 -25.20 -15.24
C ALA A 411 -42.06 -24.43 -14.69
N ALA A 412 -42.08 -23.09 -14.83
CA ALA A 412 -43.23 -22.26 -14.46
C ALA A 412 -44.44 -22.56 -15.36
N TYR A 413 -44.23 -22.73 -16.69
CA TYR A 413 -45.26 -23.10 -17.65
C TYR A 413 -45.86 -24.48 -17.37
N GLU A 414 -45.00 -25.48 -17.09
CA GLU A 414 -45.44 -26.84 -16.72
C GLU A 414 -46.26 -26.87 -15.41
N LYS A 415 -45.85 -26.06 -14.43
CA LYS A 415 -46.59 -25.92 -13.16
C LYS A 415 -47.92 -25.25 -13.35
N ALA A 416 -47.98 -24.21 -14.20
CA ALA A 416 -49.25 -23.56 -14.57
C ALA A 416 -50.16 -24.52 -15.36
N SER A 417 -49.65 -25.25 -16.35
CA SER A 417 -50.39 -26.25 -17.14
C SER A 417 -51.00 -27.37 -16.28
N LYS A 418 -50.25 -27.84 -15.28
CA LYS A 418 -50.77 -28.84 -14.34
C LYS A 418 -51.87 -28.30 -13.43
N ALA A 419 -51.77 -27.02 -13.03
CA ALA A 419 -52.81 -26.36 -12.23
C ALA A 419 -54.14 -26.10 -12.98
N PHE A 420 -54.10 -26.08 -14.32
CA PHE A 420 -55.29 -25.99 -15.18
C PHE A 420 -55.84 -27.35 -15.61
N ALA A 421 -55.14 -28.46 -15.38
CA ALA A 421 -55.51 -29.79 -15.80
C ALA A 421 -56.17 -30.64 -14.69
N ASP A 422 -56.16 -30.17 -13.44
CA ASP A 422 -56.92 -30.77 -12.34
C ASP A 422 -58.27 -30.05 -12.19
N PRO A 423 -59.44 -30.71 -12.40
CA PRO A 423 -60.77 -30.14 -12.28
C PRO A 423 -61.20 -29.86 -10.84
#